data_26891157686579db0ea5f6ac0f50540e
#
_entry.id   26891157686579db0ea5f6ac0f50540e
#
_cell.length_a   1.000
_cell.length_b   1.000
_cell.length_c   1.000
_cell.angle_alpha   90.00
_cell.angle_beta   90.00
_cell.angle_gamma   90.00
#
_symmetry.space_group_name_H-M   'P 1'
#
loop_
_entity.id
_entity.type
_entity.pdbx_description
1 polymer ?
#
loop_
_entity_poly.entity_id
_entity_poly.type
_entity_poly.pdbx_seq_one_letter_code
_entity_poly.pdbx_strand_id
1 'polypeptide(L)'
;MAFAKENPGKVTINGAGLYVGHHIATLQLQKATGVKMSYIPEKGGTEAIQNVLGGKVMAGFNNLADVYRSQDRLTILAIADVKRHEYLPDVPTLQELGYNVDDASVNFRGYALPKGVAPSIVDKAAKIVPVMFHDPEVVKRMKDSGSPMLIMDRAQVLEMFQKKQETLKALLSDLRK
;
A
#
# COMPACT_ATOMS: atom_id res chain seq x y z
N MET A 1 -5.73 -8.73 -17.08
CA MET A 1 -5.78 -7.47 -17.87
C MET A 1 -6.56 -7.61 -19.18
N ALA A 2 -6.46 -8.71 -19.94
CA ALA A 2 -7.20 -8.90 -21.20
C ALA A 2 -8.72 -8.68 -21.01
N PHE A 3 -9.34 -9.43 -20.10
CA PHE A 3 -10.76 -9.28 -19.78
C PHE A 3 -11.16 -7.83 -19.44
N ALA A 4 -10.33 -7.11 -18.69
CA ALA A 4 -10.63 -5.73 -18.31
C ALA A 4 -10.55 -4.74 -19.50
N LYS A 5 -9.71 -5.02 -20.50
CA LYS A 5 -9.64 -4.25 -21.75
C LYS A 5 -10.89 -4.46 -22.62
N GLU A 6 -11.33 -5.72 -22.73
CA GLU A 6 -12.52 -6.09 -23.50
C GLU A 6 -13.83 -5.67 -22.82
N ASN A 7 -13.80 -5.50 -21.50
CA ASN A 7 -14.97 -5.19 -20.66
C ASN A 7 -14.73 -3.99 -19.75
N PRO A 8 -14.62 -2.76 -20.28
CA PRO A 8 -14.32 -1.57 -19.51
C PRO A 8 -15.33 -1.35 -18.36
N GLY A 9 -14.85 -1.17 -17.14
CA GLY A 9 -15.66 -0.96 -15.95
C GLY A 9 -16.34 -2.22 -15.37
N LYS A 10 -16.21 -3.39 -16.01
CA LYS A 10 -16.81 -4.64 -15.47
C LYS A 10 -15.94 -5.31 -14.41
N VAL A 11 -14.64 -5.05 -14.40
CA VAL A 11 -13.76 -5.56 -13.34
C VAL A 11 -14.01 -4.76 -12.07
N THR A 12 -14.56 -5.42 -11.07
CA THR A 12 -14.69 -4.87 -9.72
C THR A 12 -13.43 -5.11 -8.94
N ILE A 13 -12.87 -4.06 -8.35
CA ILE A 13 -11.69 -4.11 -7.51
C ILE A 13 -11.96 -3.32 -6.23
N ASN A 14 -11.58 -3.85 -5.09
CA ASN A 14 -11.84 -3.18 -3.81
C ASN A 14 -10.56 -2.84 -3.04
N GLY A 15 -10.75 -2.13 -1.93
CA GLY A 15 -9.73 -1.79 -0.95
C GLY A 15 -10.32 -0.89 0.12
N ALA A 16 -9.55 -0.57 1.15
CA ALA A 16 -9.98 0.28 2.23
C ALA A 16 -10.13 1.75 1.78
N GLY A 17 -11.34 2.26 1.78
CA GLY A 17 -11.62 3.70 1.60
C GLY A 17 -11.25 4.30 0.24
N LEU A 18 -11.55 5.59 0.11
CA LEU A 18 -11.17 6.40 -1.04
C LEU A 18 -9.87 7.17 -0.76
N TYR A 19 -9.03 7.32 -1.79
CA TYR A 19 -7.76 8.07 -1.73
C TYR A 19 -6.75 7.60 -0.67
N VAL A 20 -6.91 6.37 -0.18
CA VAL A 20 -5.90 5.65 0.60
C VAL A 20 -5.05 4.78 -0.34
N GLY A 21 -3.98 4.16 0.17
CA GLY A 21 -3.04 3.39 -0.66
C GLY A 21 -3.70 2.42 -1.64
N HIS A 22 -4.70 1.66 -1.21
CA HIS A 22 -5.41 0.70 -2.08
C HIS A 22 -6.10 1.36 -3.28
N HIS A 23 -6.75 2.51 -3.07
CA HIS A 23 -7.34 3.26 -4.17
C HIS A 23 -6.28 3.89 -5.07
N ILE A 24 -5.19 4.42 -4.48
CA ILE A 24 -4.06 4.98 -5.24
C ILE A 24 -3.44 3.92 -6.14
N ALA A 25 -3.21 2.69 -5.65
CA ALA A 25 -2.71 1.58 -6.48
C ALA A 25 -3.65 1.28 -7.66
N THR A 26 -4.96 1.30 -7.42
CA THR A 26 -5.97 1.13 -8.50
C THR A 26 -5.86 2.24 -9.53
N LEU A 27 -5.78 3.50 -9.10
CA LEU A 27 -5.66 4.66 -10.00
C LEU A 27 -4.36 4.63 -10.81
N GLN A 28 -3.24 4.26 -10.18
CA GLN A 28 -1.97 4.07 -10.89
C GLN A 28 -2.07 2.96 -11.94
N LEU A 29 -2.67 1.82 -11.60
CA LEU A 29 -2.85 0.72 -12.53
C LEU A 29 -3.77 1.11 -13.70
N GLN A 30 -4.87 1.79 -13.44
CA GLN A 30 -5.75 2.33 -14.48
C GLN A 30 -5.02 3.31 -15.40
N LYS A 31 -4.23 4.22 -14.83
CA LYS A 31 -3.42 5.17 -15.61
C LYS A 31 -2.37 4.45 -16.46
N ALA A 32 -1.65 3.48 -15.89
CA ALA A 32 -0.59 2.74 -16.58
C ALA A 32 -1.12 1.85 -17.71
N THR A 33 -2.38 1.45 -17.66
CA THR A 33 -2.95 0.47 -18.60
C THR A 33 -4.02 1.04 -19.53
N GLY A 34 -4.56 2.22 -19.22
CA GLY A 34 -5.73 2.79 -19.90
C GLY A 34 -7.04 2.04 -19.64
N VAL A 35 -7.03 1.05 -18.75
CA VAL A 35 -8.20 0.21 -18.47
C VAL A 35 -9.07 0.85 -17.38
N LYS A 36 -10.39 0.84 -17.59
CA LYS A 36 -11.36 1.26 -16.57
C LYS A 36 -11.74 0.08 -15.69
N MET A 37 -11.65 0.25 -14.37
CA MET A 37 -12.10 -0.68 -13.34
C MET A 37 -13.08 0.02 -12.40
N SER A 38 -14.02 -0.74 -11.82
CA SER A 38 -14.96 -0.22 -10.81
C SER A 38 -14.37 -0.42 -9.43
N TYR A 39 -13.89 0.66 -8.80
CA TYR A 39 -13.36 0.60 -7.44
C TYR A 39 -14.49 0.65 -6.41
N ILE A 40 -14.45 -0.28 -5.45
CA ILE A 40 -15.41 -0.39 -4.35
C ILE A 40 -14.68 -0.08 -3.04
N PRO A 41 -14.94 1.08 -2.43
CA PRO A 41 -14.34 1.44 -1.16
C PRO A 41 -15.00 0.70 -0.01
N GLU A 42 -14.21 -0.02 0.78
CA GLU A 42 -14.65 -0.72 2.00
C GLU A 42 -14.29 0.08 3.25
N LYS A 43 -14.86 -0.27 4.39
CA LYS A 43 -14.57 0.40 5.69
C LYS A 43 -13.14 0.16 6.18
N GLY A 44 -12.47 -0.89 5.71
CA GLY A 44 -11.10 -1.24 6.09
C GLY A 44 -10.55 -2.44 5.33
N GLY A 45 -9.25 -2.73 5.52
CA GLY A 45 -8.58 -3.82 4.84
C GLY A 45 -9.16 -5.20 5.16
N THR A 46 -9.62 -5.41 6.38
CA THR A 46 -10.24 -6.68 6.80
C THR A 46 -11.53 -6.96 6.03
N GLU A 47 -12.40 -5.95 5.87
CA GLU A 47 -13.63 -6.11 5.08
C GLU A 47 -13.30 -6.31 3.60
N ALA A 48 -12.34 -5.54 3.08
CA ALA A 48 -11.90 -5.66 1.70
C ALA A 48 -11.44 -7.09 1.36
N ILE A 49 -10.55 -7.67 2.16
CA ILE A 49 -10.05 -9.03 1.91
C ILE A 49 -11.17 -10.09 2.06
N GLN A 50 -12.07 -9.93 3.03
CA GLN A 50 -13.20 -10.85 3.20
C GLN A 50 -14.17 -10.82 2.00
N ASN A 51 -14.37 -9.66 1.39
CA ASN A 51 -15.22 -9.53 0.20
C ASN A 51 -14.58 -10.16 -1.05
N VAL A 52 -13.23 -10.13 -1.16
CA VAL A 52 -12.50 -10.91 -2.19
C VAL A 52 -12.64 -12.40 -1.94
N LEU A 53 -12.38 -12.87 -0.72
CA LEU A 53 -12.48 -14.29 -0.34
C LEU A 53 -13.91 -14.85 -0.52
N GLY A 54 -14.92 -14.01 -0.31
CA GLY A 54 -16.32 -14.36 -0.49
C GLY A 54 -16.85 -14.21 -1.93
N GLY A 55 -15.98 -13.82 -2.90
CA GLY A 55 -16.35 -13.67 -4.30
C GLY A 55 -17.31 -12.49 -4.59
N LYS A 56 -17.46 -11.54 -3.65
CA LYS A 56 -18.30 -10.36 -3.85
C LYS A 56 -17.70 -9.33 -4.81
N VAL A 57 -16.38 -9.37 -4.95
CA VAL A 57 -15.60 -8.58 -5.90
C VAL A 57 -14.59 -9.49 -6.61
N MET A 58 -14.18 -9.10 -7.81
CA MET A 58 -13.28 -9.93 -8.63
C MET A 58 -11.83 -9.89 -8.16
N ALA A 59 -11.39 -8.76 -7.59
CA ALA A 59 -10.03 -8.57 -7.10
C ALA A 59 -10.00 -7.47 -6.03
N GLY A 60 -8.83 -7.28 -5.38
CA GLY A 60 -8.62 -6.20 -4.43
C GLY A 60 -7.16 -5.85 -4.27
N PHE A 61 -6.89 -4.60 -3.92
CA PHE A 61 -5.62 -4.22 -3.32
C PHE A 61 -5.73 -4.32 -1.81
N ASN A 62 -4.79 -4.99 -1.19
CA ASN A 62 -4.78 -5.21 0.25
C ASN A 62 -3.37 -5.04 0.82
N ASN A 63 -3.27 -4.80 2.13
CA ASN A 63 -1.97 -4.76 2.79
C ASN A 63 -1.33 -6.14 2.81
N LEU A 64 -0.01 -6.16 2.69
CA LEU A 64 0.78 -7.39 2.66
C LEU A 64 0.44 -8.35 3.81
N ALA A 65 0.36 -7.84 5.06
CA ALA A 65 0.06 -8.67 6.22
C ALA A 65 -1.28 -9.43 6.12
N ASP A 66 -2.30 -8.79 5.55
CA ASP A 66 -3.63 -9.41 5.39
C ASP A 66 -3.61 -10.47 4.29
N VAL A 67 -2.93 -10.17 3.18
CA VAL A 67 -2.75 -11.11 2.06
C VAL A 67 -1.88 -12.29 2.47
N TYR A 68 -0.76 -12.05 3.15
CA TYR A 68 0.16 -13.09 3.62
C TYR A 68 -0.53 -14.11 4.54
N ARG A 69 -1.37 -13.63 5.47
CA ARG A 69 -2.16 -14.51 6.35
C ARG A 69 -3.26 -15.31 5.65
N SER A 70 -3.61 -14.94 4.42
CA SER A 70 -4.69 -15.55 3.65
C SER A 70 -4.21 -16.16 2.32
N GLN A 71 -2.88 -16.28 2.15
CA GLN A 71 -2.27 -16.66 0.88
C GLN A 71 -2.65 -18.07 0.38
N ASP A 72 -3.04 -18.97 1.27
CA ASP A 72 -3.57 -20.29 0.96
C ASP A 72 -4.96 -20.26 0.33
N ARG A 73 -5.67 -19.14 0.45
CA ARG A 73 -7.05 -18.95 -0.02
C ARG A 73 -7.19 -17.92 -1.14
N LEU A 74 -6.08 -17.30 -1.54
CA LEU A 74 -6.04 -16.22 -2.52
C LEU A 74 -5.03 -16.53 -3.63
N THR A 75 -5.33 -16.08 -4.83
CA THR A 75 -4.31 -15.96 -5.89
C THR A 75 -3.71 -14.56 -5.83
N ILE A 76 -2.46 -14.47 -5.42
CA ILE A 76 -1.73 -13.21 -5.35
C ILE A 76 -1.15 -12.93 -6.73
N LEU A 77 -1.64 -11.90 -7.41
CA LEU A 77 -1.29 -11.64 -8.82
C LEU A 77 -0.02 -10.80 -8.96
N ALA A 78 0.16 -9.80 -8.12
CA ALA A 78 1.29 -8.87 -8.19
C ALA A 78 1.41 -8.02 -6.92
N ILE A 79 2.57 -7.40 -6.75
CA ILE A 79 2.88 -6.43 -5.70
C ILE A 79 2.92 -5.02 -6.31
N ALA A 80 2.21 -4.06 -5.70
CA ALA A 80 2.24 -2.65 -6.07
C ALA A 80 3.37 -1.93 -5.32
N ASP A 81 4.59 -2.28 -5.65
CA ASP A 81 5.84 -1.71 -5.10
C ASP A 81 6.93 -1.81 -6.18
N VAL A 82 8.06 -1.15 -5.98
CA VAL A 82 9.20 -1.12 -6.90
C VAL A 82 10.06 -2.40 -6.82
N LYS A 83 9.89 -3.22 -5.80
CA LYS A 83 10.57 -4.50 -5.61
C LYS A 83 9.66 -5.55 -5.02
N ARG A 84 9.97 -6.83 -5.27
CA ARG A 84 9.31 -7.96 -4.61
C ARG A 84 9.53 -7.91 -3.10
N HIS A 85 8.62 -8.48 -2.36
CA HIS A 85 8.72 -8.55 -0.91
C HIS A 85 9.27 -9.90 -0.46
N GLU A 86 10.12 -9.91 0.59
CA GLU A 86 10.74 -11.13 1.14
C GLU A 86 9.74 -12.21 1.61
N TYR A 87 8.53 -11.82 2.00
CA TYR A 87 7.47 -12.75 2.38
C TYR A 87 6.74 -13.36 1.19
N LEU A 88 6.89 -12.79 0.01
CA LEU A 88 6.25 -13.23 -1.24
C LEU A 88 7.26 -13.17 -2.39
N PRO A 89 8.38 -13.92 -2.30
CA PRO A 89 9.50 -13.79 -3.24
C PRO A 89 9.14 -14.21 -4.67
N ASP A 90 8.16 -15.08 -4.83
CA ASP A 90 7.71 -15.60 -6.12
C ASP A 90 6.65 -14.72 -6.78
N VAL A 91 6.10 -13.71 -6.07
CA VAL A 91 5.08 -12.81 -6.59
C VAL A 91 5.77 -11.62 -7.26
N PRO A 92 5.54 -11.41 -8.57
CA PRO A 92 6.15 -10.29 -9.30
C PRO A 92 5.57 -8.95 -8.88
N THR A 93 6.32 -7.87 -9.09
CA THR A 93 5.77 -6.53 -9.02
C THR A 93 4.95 -6.19 -10.25
N LEU A 94 4.10 -5.17 -10.16
CA LEU A 94 3.39 -4.64 -11.33
C LEU A 94 4.36 -4.11 -12.39
N GLN A 95 5.51 -3.55 -11.97
CA GLN A 95 6.56 -3.09 -12.89
C GLN A 95 7.22 -4.25 -13.65
N GLU A 96 7.52 -5.36 -13.00
CA GLU A 96 8.04 -6.58 -13.66
C GLU A 96 7.05 -7.15 -14.70
N LEU A 97 5.75 -6.91 -14.48
CA LEU A 97 4.69 -7.27 -15.42
C LEU A 97 4.46 -6.22 -16.54
N GLY A 98 5.28 -5.18 -16.61
CA GLY A 98 5.22 -4.14 -17.63
C GLY A 98 4.23 -3.00 -17.31
N TYR A 99 3.71 -2.90 -16.09
CA TYR A 99 2.81 -1.82 -15.68
C TYR A 99 3.58 -0.81 -14.81
N ASN A 100 3.63 0.45 -15.25
CA ASN A 100 4.33 1.52 -14.53
C ASN A 100 3.54 1.98 -13.30
N VAL A 101 3.63 1.20 -12.23
CA VAL A 101 3.07 1.47 -10.90
C VAL A 101 4.23 1.52 -9.91
N ASP A 102 4.39 2.63 -9.22
CA ASP A 102 5.43 2.86 -8.23
C ASP A 102 4.96 2.61 -6.78
N ASP A 103 5.80 2.97 -5.81
CA ASP A 103 5.58 2.81 -4.37
C ASP A 103 4.69 3.91 -3.74
N ALA A 104 4.09 4.81 -4.52
CA ALA A 104 3.26 5.89 -3.98
C ALA A 104 2.06 5.39 -3.19
N SER A 105 1.55 4.20 -3.55
CA SER A 105 0.43 3.54 -2.90
C SER A 105 0.80 2.80 -1.61
N VAL A 106 2.09 2.56 -1.35
CA VAL A 106 2.56 1.78 -0.20
C VAL A 106 2.16 2.46 1.10
N ASN A 107 1.44 1.72 1.94
CA ASN A 107 1.03 2.18 3.25
C ASN A 107 2.21 2.11 4.24
N PHE A 108 2.24 3.06 5.14
CA PHE A 108 3.21 3.13 6.23
C PHE A 108 2.53 3.48 7.55
N ARG A 109 3.21 3.21 8.66
CA ARG A 109 2.82 3.65 10.00
C ARG A 109 3.95 4.48 10.57
N GLY A 110 3.61 5.50 11.35
CA GLY A 110 4.60 6.38 11.96
C GLY A 110 4.03 7.09 13.18
N TYR A 111 4.92 7.78 13.88
CA TYR A 111 4.59 8.62 15.01
C TYR A 111 4.69 10.08 14.60
N ALA A 112 3.72 10.89 15.00
CA ALA A 112 3.71 12.31 14.82
C ALA A 112 3.52 13.01 16.17
N LEU A 113 4.18 14.15 16.32
CA LEU A 113 3.98 15.03 17.47
C LEU A 113 3.13 16.23 17.06
N PRO A 114 2.33 16.81 17.95
CA PRO A 114 1.60 18.04 17.69
C PRO A 114 2.54 19.19 17.29
N LYS A 115 2.01 20.13 16.50
CA LYS A 115 2.73 21.35 16.17
C LYS A 115 3.01 22.17 17.46
N GLY A 116 4.23 22.70 17.59
CA GLY A 116 4.62 23.55 18.71
C GLY A 116 5.20 22.79 19.92
N VAL A 117 5.38 21.46 19.83
CA VAL A 117 6.13 20.71 20.84
C VAL A 117 7.57 21.20 20.90
N ALA A 118 8.11 21.32 22.13
CA ALA A 118 9.48 21.80 22.38
C ALA A 118 10.51 20.99 21.59
N PRO A 119 11.51 21.63 20.95
CA PRO A 119 12.54 20.92 20.15
C PRO A 119 13.22 19.76 20.88
N SER A 120 13.50 19.94 22.17
CA SER A 120 14.12 18.88 23.01
C SER A 120 13.28 17.60 23.12
N ILE A 121 11.95 17.73 23.12
CA ILE A 121 11.03 16.59 23.10
C ILE A 121 11.02 15.94 21.72
N VAL A 122 11.00 16.74 20.66
CA VAL A 122 11.07 16.25 19.26
C VAL A 122 12.35 15.45 19.05
N ASP A 123 13.49 15.98 19.49
CA ASP A 123 14.80 15.33 19.34
C ASP A 123 14.89 14.04 20.14
N LYS A 124 14.32 14.04 21.36
CA LYS A 124 14.25 12.84 22.21
C LYS A 124 13.37 11.76 21.55
N ALA A 125 12.20 12.11 21.05
CA ALA A 125 11.31 11.19 20.35
C ALA A 125 11.96 10.63 19.08
N ALA A 126 12.60 11.48 18.27
CA ALA A 126 13.29 11.07 17.05
C ALA A 126 14.44 10.09 17.29
N LYS A 127 15.09 10.15 18.46
CA LYS A 127 16.12 9.18 18.86
C LYS A 127 15.55 7.87 19.38
N ILE A 128 14.47 7.93 20.16
CA ILE A 128 13.92 6.75 20.86
C ILE A 128 13.06 5.89 19.94
N VAL A 129 12.20 6.52 19.13
CA VAL A 129 11.20 5.79 18.32
C VAL A 129 11.85 4.78 17.36
N PRO A 130 12.90 5.10 16.57
CA PRO A 130 13.55 4.10 15.75
C PRO A 130 14.14 2.94 16.54
N VAL A 131 14.72 3.22 17.71
CA VAL A 131 15.34 2.20 18.58
C VAL A 131 14.31 1.17 19.07
N MET A 132 13.10 1.60 19.40
CA MET A 132 12.01 0.71 19.82
C MET A 132 11.70 -0.38 18.79
N PHE A 133 11.82 -0.06 17.51
CA PHE A 133 11.57 -1.02 16.42
C PHE A 133 12.75 -1.96 16.13
N HIS A 134 13.91 -1.74 16.76
CA HIS A 134 15.03 -2.69 16.72
C HIS A 134 15.02 -3.66 17.91
N ASP A 135 14.08 -3.51 18.83
CA ASP A 135 13.90 -4.45 19.93
C ASP A 135 13.58 -5.84 19.38
N PRO A 136 14.30 -6.92 19.79
CA PRO A 136 14.13 -8.25 19.24
C PRO A 136 12.71 -8.80 19.41
N GLU A 137 12.02 -8.47 20.49
CA GLU A 137 10.63 -8.90 20.72
C GLU A 137 9.67 -8.21 19.76
N VAL A 138 9.86 -6.89 19.52
CA VAL A 138 9.07 -6.13 18.54
C VAL A 138 9.30 -6.69 17.15
N VAL A 139 10.57 -6.88 16.74
CA VAL A 139 10.91 -7.47 15.42
C VAL A 139 10.24 -8.83 15.24
N LYS A 140 10.35 -9.70 16.27
CA LYS A 140 9.72 -11.02 16.23
C LYS A 140 8.19 -10.93 16.04
N ARG A 141 7.51 -10.10 16.84
CA ARG A 141 6.04 -9.92 16.75
C ARG A 141 5.61 -9.38 15.37
N MET A 142 6.35 -8.44 14.82
CA MET A 142 6.07 -7.90 13.49
C MET A 142 6.21 -8.99 12.41
N LYS A 143 7.29 -9.76 12.47
CA LYS A 143 7.52 -10.88 11.55
C LYS A 143 6.43 -11.96 11.67
N ASP A 144 6.11 -12.39 12.90
CA ASP A 144 5.09 -13.42 13.16
C ASP A 144 3.69 -12.98 12.66
N SER A 145 3.41 -11.69 12.68
CA SER A 145 2.16 -11.12 12.16
C SER A 145 2.13 -10.92 10.63
N GLY A 146 3.25 -11.21 9.93
CA GLY A 146 3.39 -10.93 8.50
C GLY A 146 3.46 -9.44 8.18
N SER A 147 3.72 -8.58 9.18
CA SER A 147 3.80 -7.13 9.00
C SER A 147 5.21 -6.73 8.61
N PRO A 148 5.43 -6.15 7.41
CA PRO A 148 6.74 -5.70 7.00
C PRO A 148 7.19 -4.50 7.84
N MET A 149 8.49 -4.38 8.03
CA MET A 149 9.10 -3.24 8.73
C MET A 149 10.09 -2.52 7.83
N LEU A 150 9.91 -1.21 7.70
CA LEU A 150 10.88 -0.28 7.14
C LEU A 150 11.08 0.85 8.14
N ILE A 151 12.18 0.77 8.90
CA ILE A 151 12.46 1.75 9.95
C ILE A 151 13.13 2.95 9.31
N MET A 152 12.50 4.10 9.42
CA MET A 152 12.99 5.38 8.89
C MET A 152 13.23 6.37 10.01
N ASP A 153 14.29 7.15 9.91
CA ASP A 153 14.51 8.32 10.72
C ASP A 153 13.65 9.51 10.25
N ARG A 154 13.73 10.61 10.98
CA ARG A 154 12.94 11.82 10.67
C ARG A 154 13.24 12.41 9.29
N ALA A 155 14.49 12.42 8.87
CA ALA A 155 14.90 12.99 7.58
C ALA A 155 14.35 12.15 6.43
N GLN A 156 14.50 10.83 6.52
CA GLN A 156 13.98 9.87 5.56
C GLN A 156 12.45 9.93 5.45
N VAL A 157 11.74 10.10 6.59
CA VAL A 157 10.28 10.27 6.59
C VAL A 157 9.87 11.55 5.87
N LEU A 158 10.56 12.67 6.11
CA LEU A 158 10.25 13.94 5.44
C LEU A 158 10.48 13.85 3.94
N GLU A 159 11.58 13.24 3.50
CA GLU A 159 11.86 13.01 2.08
C GLU A 159 10.79 12.13 1.43
N MET A 160 10.42 11.02 2.08
CA MET A 160 9.33 10.15 1.63
C MET A 160 8.01 10.93 1.46
N PHE A 161 7.64 11.79 2.42
CA PHE A 161 6.44 12.61 2.32
C PHE A 161 6.48 13.58 1.14
N GLN A 162 7.62 14.25 0.90
CA GLN A 162 7.79 15.15 -0.23
C GLN A 162 7.59 14.41 -1.56
N LYS A 163 8.31 13.30 -1.74
CA LYS A 163 8.20 12.47 -2.94
C LYS A 163 6.76 11.98 -3.18
N LYS A 164 6.12 11.42 -2.15
CA LYS A 164 4.72 10.96 -2.25
C LYS A 164 3.76 12.10 -2.57
N GLN A 165 3.97 13.28 -1.98
CA GLN A 165 3.14 14.46 -2.27
C GLN A 165 3.21 14.87 -3.74
N GLU A 166 4.40 14.88 -4.34
CA GLU A 166 4.60 15.22 -5.75
C GLU A 166 3.91 14.21 -6.68
N THR A 167 4.17 12.91 -6.45
CA THR A 167 3.55 11.84 -7.22
C THR A 167 2.02 11.87 -7.13
N LEU A 168 1.47 12.05 -5.92
CA LEU A 168 0.04 12.09 -5.72
C LEU A 168 -0.61 13.34 -6.32
N LYS A 169 0.04 14.50 -6.25
CA LYS A 169 -0.45 15.71 -6.93
C LYS A 169 -0.54 15.50 -8.43
N ALA A 170 0.49 14.90 -9.06
CA ALA A 170 0.49 14.61 -10.48
C ALA A 170 -0.59 13.59 -10.86
N LEU A 171 -0.72 12.51 -10.09
CA LEU A 171 -1.74 11.48 -10.32
C LEU A 171 -3.16 12.05 -10.23
N LEU A 172 -3.45 12.82 -9.17
CA LEU A 172 -4.79 13.34 -8.91
C LEU A 172 -5.16 14.54 -9.79
N SER A 173 -4.19 15.29 -10.31
CA SER A 173 -4.46 16.38 -11.25
C SER A 173 -5.01 15.84 -12.58
N ASP A 174 -4.56 14.68 -13.01
CA ASP A 174 -5.04 14.04 -14.25
C ASP A 174 -6.49 13.53 -14.13
N LEU A 175 -6.95 13.25 -12.92
CA LEU A 175 -8.33 12.80 -12.65
C LEU A 175 -9.36 13.95 -12.61
N ARG A 176 -8.90 15.20 -12.59
CA ARG A 176 -9.77 16.40 -12.58
C ARG A 176 -10.05 16.93 -13.99
N LYS A 177 -9.42 16.38 -14.99
CA LYS A 177 -9.63 16.70 -16.42
C LYS A 177 -10.67 15.75 -17.03
#